data_56478f76443a954f577f53028109348a
#
_entry.id   56478f76443a954f577f53028109348a
#
_cell.length_a   1.000
_cell.length_b   1.000
_cell.length_c   1.000
_cell.angle_alpha   90.00
_cell.angle_beta   90.00
_cell.angle_gamma   90.00
#
_symmetry.space_group_name_H-M   'P 1'
#
loop_
_entity.id
_entity.type
_entity.pdbx_description
1 polymer ?
#
loop_
_entity_poly.entity_id
_entity_poly.type
_entity_poly.pdbx_seq_one_letter_code
_entity_poly.pdbx_strand_id
1 'polypeptide(L)'
;MSGLRVARQGAARLALIAVVVATLGAALTVILVAAGGPVSDAPVQDLSAVGDPPEVGPPPERHGLSGDLVARLSGSTVGIRGLDCGRAQIGSGFVVAGGLVATSAHVVAGISAPVVTVDGDEVVTRVVGFDPVTDIAVLAPAQRRKMPLPLAMGEAVAGTVGAILVYEATGPRLVPAGIAQRIRATGTDVYGREADGRDALILAAAVVGGHSGAAVVDGAGRVVGITFSRTRGGSPVAYAVQSNALQSLLERVQLSPEQAGPCVE
;
A
#
# COMPACT_ATOMS: atom_id res chain seq x y z
N MET A 1 -80.55 -6.12 5.61
CA MET A 1 -79.60 -5.78 6.72
C MET A 1 -78.37 -6.62 6.55
N SER A 2 -77.42 -6.22 5.72
CA SER A 2 -76.16 -6.92 5.57
C SER A 2 -75.18 -5.95 4.88
N GLY A 3 -74.33 -5.27 5.66
CA GLY A 3 -73.39 -4.36 5.04
C GLY A 3 -72.55 -3.61 6.06
N LEU A 4 -71.79 -4.34 6.92
CA LEU A 4 -70.79 -3.65 7.80
C LEU A 4 -69.77 -4.63 8.40
N ARG A 5 -69.14 -5.47 7.58
CA ARG A 5 -68.04 -6.34 8.11
C ARG A 5 -66.82 -6.49 7.23
N VAL A 6 -66.67 -5.73 6.17
CA VAL A 6 -65.51 -5.87 5.24
C VAL A 6 -64.41 -4.81 5.42
N ALA A 7 -64.68 -3.72 6.14
CA ALA A 7 -63.76 -2.56 6.21
C ALA A 7 -62.66 -2.64 7.31
N ARG A 8 -62.67 -3.65 8.21
CA ARG A 8 -61.70 -3.73 9.33
C ARG A 8 -60.48 -4.62 9.12
N GLN A 9 -60.47 -5.46 8.10
CA GLN A 9 -59.32 -6.35 7.86
C GLN A 9 -58.25 -5.77 6.95
N GLY A 10 -58.54 -4.71 6.17
CA GLY A 10 -57.55 -4.05 5.29
C GLY A 10 -56.61 -3.13 6.04
N ALA A 11 -57.07 -2.43 7.07
CA ALA A 11 -56.27 -1.46 7.80
C ALA A 11 -55.18 -2.08 8.68
N ALA A 12 -55.47 -3.27 9.25
CA ALA A 12 -54.48 -3.98 10.09
C ALA A 12 -53.31 -4.58 9.30
N ARG A 13 -53.54 -4.96 8.03
CA ARG A 13 -52.46 -5.51 7.16
C ARG A 13 -51.53 -4.41 6.60
N LEU A 14 -52.05 -3.23 6.32
CA LEU A 14 -51.27 -2.08 5.87
C LEU A 14 -50.40 -1.51 6.99
N ALA A 15 -50.89 -1.49 8.23
CA ALA A 15 -50.08 -1.04 9.38
C ALA A 15 -48.93 -1.98 9.69
N LEU A 16 -49.09 -3.30 9.50
CA LEU A 16 -48.00 -4.27 9.73
C LEU A 16 -46.90 -4.20 8.69
N ILE A 17 -47.25 -3.92 7.43
CA ILE A 17 -46.22 -3.74 6.35
C ILE A 17 -45.46 -2.44 6.54
N ALA A 18 -46.09 -1.36 6.98
CA ALA A 18 -45.41 -0.10 7.26
C ALA A 18 -44.41 -0.20 8.45
N VAL A 19 -44.75 -0.97 9.50
CA VAL A 19 -43.85 -1.17 10.64
C VAL A 19 -42.66 -2.06 10.27
N VAL A 20 -42.85 -3.11 9.45
CA VAL A 20 -41.75 -3.97 9.00
C VAL A 20 -40.79 -3.22 8.05
N VAL A 21 -41.28 -2.34 7.16
CA VAL A 21 -40.43 -1.51 6.28
C VAL A 21 -39.69 -0.45 7.09
N ALA A 22 -40.29 0.14 8.13
CA ALA A 22 -39.62 1.12 8.99
C ALA A 22 -38.51 0.49 9.84
N THR A 23 -38.72 -0.74 10.35
CA THR A 23 -37.69 -1.45 11.13
C THR A 23 -36.54 -1.97 10.27
N LEU A 24 -36.77 -2.38 9.02
CA LEU A 24 -35.73 -2.76 8.08
C LEU A 24 -34.94 -1.55 7.57
N GLY A 25 -35.59 -0.41 7.38
CA GLY A 25 -34.94 0.84 7.00
C GLY A 25 -34.03 1.40 8.10
N ALA A 26 -34.44 1.33 9.37
CA ALA A 26 -33.62 1.77 10.51
C ALA A 26 -32.40 0.84 10.76
N ALA A 27 -32.55 -0.46 10.58
CA ALA A 27 -31.45 -1.42 10.71
C ALA A 27 -30.42 -1.25 9.58
N LEU A 28 -30.84 -0.94 8.36
CA LEU A 28 -29.94 -0.69 7.23
C LEU A 28 -29.16 0.63 7.40
N THR A 29 -29.77 1.65 7.98
CA THR A 29 -29.10 2.94 8.21
C THR A 29 -28.05 2.84 9.31
N VAL A 30 -28.23 2.00 10.32
CA VAL A 30 -27.26 1.78 11.41
C VAL A 30 -26.04 0.96 10.94
N ILE A 31 -26.20 0.07 9.96
CA ILE A 31 -25.07 -0.73 9.42
C ILE A 31 -24.17 0.11 8.51
N LEU A 32 -24.68 1.13 7.82
CA LEU A 32 -23.87 2.01 6.97
C LEU A 32 -23.04 3.04 7.75
N VAL A 33 -23.39 3.35 8.99
CA VAL A 33 -22.63 4.33 9.82
C VAL A 33 -21.49 3.67 10.61
N ALA A 34 -21.53 2.35 10.79
CA ALA A 34 -20.48 1.64 11.53
C ALA A 34 -19.24 1.24 10.70
N ALA A 35 -19.25 1.47 9.38
CA ALA A 35 -18.14 1.10 8.49
C ALA A 35 -17.10 2.21 8.27
N GLY A 36 -17.26 3.38 8.89
CA GLY A 36 -16.34 4.50 8.79
C GLY A 36 -15.47 4.68 10.03
N GLY A 37 -14.68 3.67 10.41
CA GLY A 37 -13.59 3.89 11.36
C GLY A 37 -12.55 4.84 10.77
N PRO A 38 -11.84 5.64 11.57
CA PRO A 38 -10.80 6.51 11.05
C PRO A 38 -9.76 5.66 10.30
N VAL A 39 -9.50 6.01 9.04
CA VAL A 39 -8.36 5.48 8.29
C VAL A 39 -7.12 5.99 9.03
N SER A 40 -6.47 5.12 9.80
CA SER A 40 -5.21 5.44 10.44
C SER A 40 -4.14 5.28 9.38
N ASP A 41 -3.44 6.37 9.07
CA ASP A 41 -2.20 6.27 8.30
C ASP A 41 -1.28 5.26 9.01
N ALA A 42 -0.74 4.30 8.25
CA ALA A 42 0.26 3.39 8.79
C ALA A 42 1.37 4.21 9.47
N PRO A 43 1.90 3.78 10.61
CA PRO A 43 2.95 4.53 11.28
C PRO A 43 4.15 4.63 10.34
N VAL A 44 4.36 5.82 9.81
CA VAL A 44 5.58 6.12 9.05
C VAL A 44 6.72 6.04 10.05
N GLN A 45 7.65 5.11 9.85
CA GLN A 45 8.83 5.01 10.71
C GLN A 45 9.54 6.36 10.74
N ASP A 46 9.61 6.96 11.92
CA ASP A 46 10.24 8.25 12.12
C ASP A 46 11.76 8.06 12.22
N LEU A 47 12.45 8.31 11.13
CA LEU A 47 13.92 8.33 11.11
C LEU A 47 14.49 9.65 11.70
N SER A 48 13.66 10.55 12.20
CA SER A 48 14.09 11.83 12.80
C SER A 48 14.90 11.66 14.09
N ALA A 49 15.02 10.43 14.63
CA ALA A 49 15.89 10.15 15.77
C ALA A 49 17.38 10.04 15.37
N VAL A 50 17.73 10.09 14.09
CA VAL A 50 19.10 9.95 13.58
C VAL A 50 19.55 11.24 12.88
N GLY A 51 19.78 12.29 13.66
CA GLY A 51 20.36 13.54 13.17
C GLY A 51 19.45 14.39 12.28
N ASP A 52 19.92 15.58 11.89
CA ASP A 52 19.22 16.43 10.93
C ASP A 52 19.03 15.70 9.59
N PRO A 53 17.86 15.85 8.93
CA PRO A 53 17.65 15.24 7.63
C PRO A 53 18.73 15.73 6.66
N PRO A 54 19.26 14.83 5.80
CA PRO A 54 20.30 15.23 4.87
C PRO A 54 19.78 16.34 3.94
N GLU A 55 20.62 17.35 3.69
CA GLU A 55 20.30 18.36 2.71
C GLU A 55 20.23 17.70 1.32
N VAL A 56 19.02 17.65 0.77
CA VAL A 56 18.77 17.27 -0.62
C VAL A 56 18.18 18.46 -1.35
N GLY A 57 18.48 18.57 -2.64
CA GLY A 57 17.84 19.56 -3.47
C GLY A 57 16.30 19.41 -3.53
N PRO A 58 15.59 20.38 -4.11
CA PRO A 58 14.14 20.26 -4.28
C PRO A 58 13.80 19.04 -5.17
N PRO A 59 12.60 18.44 -5.00
CA PRO A 59 12.13 17.42 -5.91
C PRO A 59 12.13 17.92 -7.36
N PRO A 60 12.46 17.07 -8.33
CA PRO A 60 12.37 17.44 -9.73
C PRO A 60 10.91 17.75 -10.10
N GLU A 61 10.69 18.75 -10.97
CA GLU A 61 9.37 19.12 -11.43
C GLU A 61 8.71 18.03 -12.29
N ARG A 62 9.51 17.22 -12.97
CA ARG A 62 9.07 16.16 -13.90
C ARG A 62 9.93 14.92 -13.72
N HIS A 63 9.31 13.75 -13.91
CA HIS A 63 10.01 12.47 -13.85
C HIS A 63 10.77 12.09 -15.14
N GLY A 64 10.53 12.78 -16.27
CA GLY A 64 11.26 12.57 -17.54
C GLY A 64 10.91 11.27 -18.30
N LEU A 65 9.95 10.47 -17.84
CA LEU A 65 9.56 9.22 -18.48
C LEU A 65 8.63 9.46 -19.69
N SER A 66 8.74 8.63 -20.74
CA SER A 66 7.85 8.69 -21.91
C SER A 66 6.43 8.24 -21.55
N GLY A 67 5.42 8.66 -22.34
CA GLY A 67 4.03 8.30 -22.12
C GLY A 67 3.78 6.79 -22.13
N ASP A 68 4.38 6.05 -23.05
CA ASP A 68 4.26 4.58 -23.14
C ASP A 68 4.85 3.90 -21.89
N LEU A 69 5.97 4.42 -21.40
CA LEU A 69 6.58 3.91 -20.18
C LEU A 69 5.70 4.20 -18.95
N VAL A 70 5.14 5.40 -18.86
CA VAL A 70 4.17 5.79 -17.82
C VAL A 70 2.97 4.85 -17.82
N ALA A 71 2.36 4.58 -18.98
CA ALA A 71 1.21 3.69 -19.08
C ALA A 71 1.55 2.25 -18.60
N ARG A 72 2.71 1.72 -19.01
CA ARG A 72 3.17 0.39 -18.58
C ARG A 72 3.43 0.33 -17.06
N LEU A 73 4.10 1.32 -16.52
CA LEU A 73 4.41 1.41 -15.08
C LEU A 73 3.13 1.54 -14.25
N SER A 74 2.19 2.38 -14.69
CA SER A 74 0.89 2.53 -14.04
C SER A 74 0.11 1.22 -14.00
N GLY A 75 0.08 0.45 -15.10
CA GLY A 75 -0.59 -0.85 -15.14
C GLY A 75 0.00 -1.90 -14.19
N SER A 76 1.27 -1.73 -13.78
CA SER A 76 1.94 -2.63 -12.84
C SER A 76 1.96 -2.10 -11.41
N THR A 77 1.43 -0.91 -11.17
CA THR A 77 1.29 -0.28 -9.84
C THR A 77 -0.03 -0.70 -9.21
N VAL A 78 -0.01 -1.11 -7.94
CA VAL A 78 -1.17 -1.65 -7.25
C VAL A 78 -1.38 -0.96 -5.91
N GLY A 79 -2.66 -0.85 -5.50
CA GLY A 79 -3.03 -0.45 -4.14
C GLY A 79 -3.05 -1.65 -3.21
N ILE A 80 -2.68 -1.46 -1.96
CA ILE A 80 -2.71 -2.49 -0.93
C ILE A 80 -3.54 -2.00 0.25
N ARG A 81 -4.41 -2.85 0.77
CA ARG A 81 -5.20 -2.57 1.95
C ARG A 81 -5.44 -3.82 2.78
N GLY A 82 -5.72 -3.62 4.05
CA GLY A 82 -6.12 -4.68 4.97
C GLY A 82 -6.50 -4.15 6.32
N LEU A 83 -6.88 -5.05 7.23
CA LEU A 83 -7.15 -4.75 8.63
C LEU A 83 -6.07 -5.40 9.48
N ASP A 84 -5.36 -4.56 10.19
CA ASP A 84 -4.36 -4.93 11.19
C ASP A 84 -4.87 -4.55 12.57
N CYS A 85 -5.03 -5.51 13.47
CA CYS A 85 -5.48 -5.29 14.86
C CYS A 85 -6.62 -4.28 15.00
N GLY A 86 -7.56 -4.26 14.06
CA GLY A 86 -8.72 -3.37 14.06
C GLY A 86 -8.48 -1.99 13.43
N ARG A 87 -7.29 -1.74 12.89
CA ARG A 87 -6.97 -0.52 12.12
C ARG A 87 -6.90 -0.81 10.62
N ALA A 88 -7.39 0.10 9.79
CA ALA A 88 -7.22 0.02 8.36
C ALA A 88 -5.80 0.43 7.98
N GLN A 89 -5.11 -0.44 7.25
CA GLN A 89 -3.81 -0.18 6.65
C GLN A 89 -3.97 0.01 5.15
N ILE A 90 -3.30 1.01 4.60
CA ILE A 90 -3.25 1.28 3.17
C ILE A 90 -1.79 1.50 2.74
N GLY A 91 -1.47 1.10 1.55
CA GLY A 91 -0.15 1.29 0.95
C GLY A 91 -0.16 1.09 -0.54
N SER A 92 1.00 1.20 -1.12
CA SER A 92 1.27 0.96 -2.54
C SER A 92 2.10 -0.31 -2.71
N GLY A 93 2.07 -0.86 -3.91
CA GLY A 93 2.90 -1.99 -4.30
C GLY A 93 3.05 -2.06 -5.81
N PHE A 94 3.75 -3.05 -6.29
CA PHE A 94 3.97 -3.25 -7.72
C PHE A 94 4.18 -4.72 -8.05
N VAL A 95 3.83 -5.07 -9.28
CA VAL A 95 3.96 -6.46 -9.76
C VAL A 95 5.42 -6.79 -10.07
N VAL A 96 5.87 -7.93 -9.58
CA VAL A 96 7.21 -8.50 -9.81
C VAL A 96 7.10 -9.85 -10.52
N ALA A 97 8.25 -10.45 -10.84
CA ALA A 97 8.31 -11.74 -11.53
C ALA A 97 7.43 -12.81 -10.85
N GLY A 98 6.88 -13.72 -11.65
CA GLY A 98 5.98 -14.78 -11.16
C GLY A 98 4.55 -14.32 -10.85
N GLY A 99 4.18 -13.07 -11.16
CA GLY A 99 2.88 -12.49 -10.83
C GLY A 99 2.71 -12.22 -9.35
N LEU A 100 3.82 -12.07 -8.63
CA LEU A 100 3.87 -11.67 -7.23
C LEU A 100 3.78 -10.14 -7.12
N VAL A 101 3.47 -9.65 -5.93
CA VAL A 101 3.43 -8.21 -5.61
C VAL A 101 4.43 -7.91 -4.53
N ALA A 102 5.28 -6.92 -4.73
CA ALA A 102 6.18 -6.38 -3.72
C ALA A 102 5.58 -5.14 -3.06
N THR A 103 5.84 -4.97 -1.77
CA THR A 103 5.42 -3.83 -0.94
C THR A 103 6.34 -3.70 0.28
N SER A 104 6.08 -2.72 1.16
CA SER A 104 6.73 -2.65 2.47
C SER A 104 6.12 -3.63 3.47
N ALA A 105 6.96 -4.20 4.34
CA ALA A 105 6.52 -5.15 5.36
C ALA A 105 5.54 -4.52 6.35
N HIS A 106 5.78 -3.28 6.80
CA HIS A 106 4.90 -2.58 7.73
C HIS A 106 3.49 -2.33 7.17
N VAL A 107 3.31 -2.29 5.84
CA VAL A 107 1.98 -2.15 5.19
C VAL A 107 1.11 -3.38 5.40
N VAL A 108 1.72 -4.57 5.55
CA VAL A 108 1.01 -5.84 5.66
C VAL A 108 1.23 -6.57 6.97
N ALA A 109 2.03 -6.01 7.89
CA ALA A 109 2.28 -6.59 9.20
C ALA A 109 0.96 -6.82 9.95
N GLY A 110 0.77 -8.02 10.51
CA GLY A 110 -0.46 -8.41 11.22
C GLY A 110 -1.69 -8.68 10.35
N ILE A 111 -1.61 -8.44 9.03
CA ILE A 111 -2.75 -8.66 8.12
C ILE A 111 -2.74 -10.10 7.61
N SER A 112 -3.76 -10.87 7.95
CA SER A 112 -3.87 -12.27 7.54
C SER A 112 -4.20 -12.46 6.06
N ALA A 113 -4.91 -11.53 5.44
CA ALA A 113 -5.36 -11.60 4.05
C ALA A 113 -5.33 -10.19 3.40
N PRO A 114 -4.15 -9.69 3.03
CA PRO A 114 -4.03 -8.41 2.34
C PRO A 114 -4.82 -8.42 1.02
N VAL A 115 -5.50 -7.32 0.73
CA VAL A 115 -6.22 -7.12 -0.53
C VAL A 115 -5.42 -6.17 -1.40
N VAL A 116 -5.18 -6.59 -2.64
CA VAL A 116 -4.48 -5.81 -3.66
C VAL A 116 -5.49 -5.34 -4.71
N THR A 117 -5.45 -4.06 -5.07
CA THR A 117 -6.23 -3.52 -6.18
C THR A 117 -5.39 -3.55 -7.45
N VAL A 118 -5.84 -4.31 -8.46
CA VAL A 118 -5.17 -4.51 -9.76
C VAL A 118 -6.17 -4.20 -10.87
N ASP A 119 -5.88 -3.23 -11.72
CA ASP A 119 -6.78 -2.83 -12.82
C ASP A 119 -8.22 -2.51 -12.36
N GLY A 120 -8.36 -2.01 -11.13
CA GLY A 120 -9.66 -1.71 -10.49
C GLY A 120 -10.32 -2.91 -9.80
N ASP A 121 -9.81 -4.13 -9.98
CA ASP A 121 -10.30 -5.34 -9.33
C ASP A 121 -9.61 -5.59 -7.99
N GLU A 122 -10.36 -6.04 -7.00
CA GLU A 122 -9.83 -6.47 -5.72
C GLU A 122 -9.40 -7.94 -5.75
N VAL A 123 -8.18 -8.18 -5.31
CA VAL A 123 -7.53 -9.50 -5.28
C VAL A 123 -7.09 -9.81 -3.87
N VAL A 124 -7.69 -10.83 -3.27
CA VAL A 124 -7.19 -11.36 -2.00
C VAL A 124 -5.83 -12.01 -2.23
N THR A 125 -4.88 -11.67 -1.37
CA THR A 125 -3.52 -12.20 -1.43
C THR A 125 -3.14 -12.88 -0.11
N ARG A 126 -2.00 -13.54 -0.12
CA ARG A 126 -1.32 -14.04 1.07
C ARG A 126 0.13 -13.58 1.06
N VAL A 127 0.70 -13.37 2.21
CA VAL A 127 2.12 -13.10 2.35
C VAL A 127 2.91 -14.38 2.06
N VAL A 128 3.94 -14.29 1.23
CA VAL A 128 4.84 -15.41 0.86
C VAL A 128 6.31 -15.07 1.06
N GLY A 129 6.60 -13.84 1.44
CA GLY A 129 7.91 -13.38 1.88
C GLY A 129 7.72 -12.16 2.79
N PHE A 130 8.43 -12.13 3.92
CA PHE A 130 8.35 -11.05 4.90
C PHE A 130 9.68 -10.83 5.57
N ASP A 131 10.24 -9.65 5.40
CA ASP A 131 11.51 -9.26 6.01
C ASP A 131 11.33 -7.96 6.81
N PRO A 132 11.21 -8.06 8.13
CA PRO A 132 10.99 -6.89 8.99
C PRO A 132 12.23 -5.98 9.08
N VAL A 133 13.43 -6.48 8.81
CA VAL A 133 14.68 -5.70 8.89
C VAL A 133 14.83 -4.80 7.69
N THR A 134 14.61 -5.33 6.48
CA THR A 134 14.65 -4.53 5.25
C THR A 134 13.33 -3.81 4.99
N ASP A 135 12.28 -4.12 5.74
CA ASP A 135 10.91 -3.60 5.55
C ASP A 135 10.35 -3.93 4.18
N ILE A 136 10.48 -5.18 3.73
CA ILE A 136 9.95 -5.65 2.45
C ILE A 136 9.04 -6.85 2.67
N ALA A 137 7.93 -6.89 1.95
CA ALA A 137 7.05 -8.04 1.87
C ALA A 137 6.74 -8.42 0.41
N VAL A 138 6.47 -9.70 0.19
CA VAL A 138 6.04 -10.26 -1.09
C VAL A 138 4.72 -10.97 -0.90
N LEU A 139 3.76 -10.65 -1.76
CA LEU A 139 2.41 -11.18 -1.74
C LEU A 139 2.18 -12.05 -2.98
N ALA A 140 1.44 -13.13 -2.81
CA ALA A 140 0.93 -13.95 -3.90
C ALA A 140 -0.60 -13.88 -3.95
N PRO A 141 -1.23 -13.80 -5.12
CA PRO A 141 -2.68 -13.97 -5.24
C PRO A 141 -3.12 -15.29 -4.62
N ALA A 142 -4.20 -15.26 -3.82
CA ALA A 142 -4.74 -16.47 -3.16
C ALA A 142 -5.27 -17.48 -4.19
N GLN A 143 -5.72 -17.00 -5.35
CA GLN A 143 -6.16 -17.81 -6.47
C GLN A 143 -5.35 -17.44 -7.73
N ARG A 144 -5.20 -18.41 -8.63
CA ARG A 144 -4.51 -18.17 -9.91
C ARG A 144 -5.26 -17.12 -10.72
N ARG A 145 -4.57 -16.06 -11.10
CA ARG A 145 -5.07 -15.03 -12.02
C ARG A 145 -3.93 -14.49 -12.87
N LYS A 146 -4.27 -13.92 -14.01
CA LYS A 146 -3.31 -13.16 -14.81
C LYS A 146 -3.02 -11.84 -14.10
N MET A 147 -1.77 -11.61 -13.80
CA MET A 147 -1.28 -10.33 -13.25
C MET A 147 -0.72 -9.45 -14.38
N PRO A 148 -0.68 -8.12 -14.19
CA PRO A 148 0.03 -7.22 -15.10
C PRO A 148 1.49 -7.63 -15.31
N LEU A 149 2.13 -7.03 -16.32
CA LEU A 149 3.54 -7.31 -16.59
C LEU A 149 4.42 -6.90 -15.42
N PRO A 150 5.40 -7.74 -15.02
CA PRO A 150 6.29 -7.41 -13.93
C PRO A 150 7.22 -6.27 -14.30
N LEU A 151 7.59 -5.45 -13.30
CA LEU A 151 8.61 -4.44 -13.46
C LEU A 151 10.01 -5.09 -13.40
N ALA A 152 10.89 -4.63 -14.27
CA ALA A 152 12.30 -5.04 -14.23
C ALA A 152 13.03 -4.33 -13.08
N MET A 153 14.02 -5.00 -12.48
CA MET A 153 14.88 -4.42 -11.45
C MET A 153 16.09 -3.71 -12.08
N GLY A 154 16.63 -2.73 -11.37
CA GLY A 154 17.82 -1.99 -11.73
C GLY A 154 18.59 -1.55 -10.48
N GLU A 155 19.75 -0.96 -10.70
CA GLU A 155 20.55 -0.34 -9.64
C GLU A 155 20.31 1.16 -9.60
N ALA A 156 20.27 1.72 -8.39
CA ALA A 156 20.14 3.15 -8.19
C ALA A 156 21.46 3.86 -8.52
N VAL A 157 21.36 4.94 -9.29
CA VAL A 157 22.49 5.85 -9.57
C VAL A 157 22.19 7.20 -8.94
N ALA A 158 23.02 7.62 -7.99
CA ALA A 158 22.90 8.93 -7.35
C ALA A 158 23.01 10.07 -8.39
N GLY A 159 22.26 11.14 -8.17
CA GLY A 159 22.20 12.29 -9.09
C GLY A 159 21.23 12.10 -10.27
N THR A 160 20.53 10.97 -10.36
CA THR A 160 19.57 10.72 -11.45
C THR A 160 18.13 11.05 -11.03
N VAL A 161 17.28 11.26 -12.04
CA VAL A 161 15.85 11.52 -11.87
C VAL A 161 15.05 10.31 -12.32
N GLY A 162 13.98 10.02 -11.59
CA GLY A 162 13.04 8.98 -11.88
C GLY A 162 11.67 9.30 -11.28
N ALA A 163 10.94 8.27 -10.87
CA ALA A 163 9.61 8.42 -10.28
C ALA A 163 9.37 7.43 -9.14
N ILE A 164 8.44 7.78 -8.27
CA ILE A 164 7.82 6.87 -7.31
C ILE A 164 6.44 6.50 -7.84
N LEU A 165 6.16 5.19 -7.95
CA LEU A 165 4.91 4.66 -8.47
C LEU A 165 3.93 4.45 -7.31
N VAL A 166 3.06 5.39 -7.04
CA VAL A 166 2.12 5.37 -5.93
C VAL A 166 0.72 4.97 -6.40
N TYR A 167 -0.05 4.35 -5.52
CA TYR A 167 -1.46 4.07 -5.76
C TYR A 167 -2.33 4.91 -4.80
N GLU A 168 -3.09 5.82 -5.36
CA GLU A 168 -3.98 6.72 -4.62
C GLU A 168 -5.45 6.33 -4.80
N ALA A 169 -6.37 7.02 -4.14
CA ALA A 169 -7.80 6.76 -4.25
C ALA A 169 -8.33 6.85 -5.70
N THR A 170 -7.67 7.63 -6.54
CA THR A 170 -8.02 7.81 -7.97
C THR A 170 -7.27 6.84 -8.89
N GLY A 171 -6.44 5.95 -8.34
CA GLY A 171 -5.63 5.01 -9.10
C GLY A 171 -4.12 5.31 -9.06
N PRO A 172 -3.35 4.67 -9.95
CA PRO A 172 -1.90 4.81 -9.97
C PRO A 172 -1.46 6.20 -10.42
N ARG A 173 -0.44 6.75 -9.75
CA ARG A 173 0.17 8.04 -10.06
C ARG A 173 1.70 7.95 -9.95
N LEU A 174 2.40 8.73 -10.76
CA LEU A 174 3.85 8.86 -10.70
C LEU A 174 4.23 10.17 -10.02
N VAL A 175 5.03 10.08 -8.96
CA VAL A 175 5.60 11.23 -8.24
C VAL A 175 7.04 11.41 -8.71
N PRO A 176 7.43 12.57 -9.25
CA PRO A 176 8.82 12.83 -9.61
C PRO A 176 9.75 12.66 -8.41
N ALA A 177 10.89 12.01 -8.60
CA ALA A 177 11.85 11.76 -7.55
C ALA A 177 13.29 11.93 -8.05
N GLY A 178 14.11 12.63 -7.29
CA GLY A 178 15.56 12.68 -7.47
C GLY A 178 16.23 11.65 -6.56
N ILE A 179 17.09 10.80 -7.09
CA ILE A 179 17.92 9.89 -6.30
C ILE A 179 19.12 10.66 -5.80
N ALA A 180 19.07 11.14 -4.55
CA ALA A 180 20.13 12.01 -4.01
C ALA A 180 21.36 11.21 -3.59
N GLN A 181 21.19 10.15 -2.82
CA GLN A 181 22.29 9.38 -2.24
C GLN A 181 21.92 7.90 -2.06
N ARG A 182 22.95 7.06 -2.03
CA ARG A 182 22.90 5.68 -1.52
C ARG A 182 23.55 5.67 -0.14
N ILE A 183 22.88 5.09 0.84
CA ILE A 183 23.33 5.04 2.24
C ILE A 183 23.17 3.64 2.83
N ARG A 184 23.82 3.41 3.96
CA ARG A 184 23.47 2.35 4.90
C ARG A 184 22.63 2.98 6.01
N ALA A 185 21.33 2.73 6.02
CA ALA A 185 20.45 3.18 7.10
C ALA A 185 20.57 2.20 8.27
N THR A 186 20.93 2.69 9.43
CA THR A 186 20.95 1.94 10.70
C THR A 186 19.73 2.30 11.54
N GLY A 187 19.36 1.47 12.50
CA GLY A 187 18.24 1.73 13.39
C GLY A 187 17.46 0.47 13.73
N THR A 188 16.14 0.54 13.67
CA THR A 188 15.26 -0.54 14.08
C THR A 188 14.57 -1.23 12.90
N ASP A 189 14.14 -2.47 13.12
CA ASP A 189 13.20 -3.16 12.24
C ASP A 189 11.78 -2.54 12.33
N VAL A 190 10.80 -3.08 11.59
CA VAL A 190 9.41 -2.58 11.59
C VAL A 190 8.73 -2.69 12.97
N TYR A 191 9.28 -3.46 13.89
CA TYR A 191 8.77 -3.65 15.26
C TYR A 191 9.54 -2.86 16.32
N GLY A 192 10.43 -1.95 15.91
CA GLY A 192 11.24 -1.14 16.83
C GLY A 192 12.40 -1.91 17.48
N ARG A 193 12.76 -3.11 17.03
CA ARG A 193 13.90 -3.88 17.53
C ARG A 193 15.18 -3.46 16.82
N GLU A 194 16.30 -3.38 17.53
CA GLU A 194 17.61 -3.10 16.94
C GLU A 194 17.90 -4.07 15.77
N ALA A 195 18.42 -3.55 14.68
CA ALA A 195 18.74 -4.29 13.47
C ALA A 195 20.04 -3.80 12.83
N ASP A 196 20.70 -4.67 12.06
CA ASP A 196 21.97 -4.37 11.40
C ASP A 196 21.89 -3.27 10.31
N GLY A 197 20.70 -2.73 10.12
CA GLY A 197 20.41 -1.72 9.11
C GLY A 197 20.15 -2.31 7.73
N ARG A 198 19.86 -1.40 6.78
CA ARG A 198 19.48 -1.73 5.39
C ARG A 198 20.14 -0.78 4.41
N ASP A 199 20.44 -1.28 3.22
CA ASP A 199 20.90 -0.44 2.11
C ASP A 199 19.72 0.38 1.60
N ALA A 200 19.85 1.70 1.63
CA ALA A 200 18.76 2.62 1.36
C ALA A 200 19.16 3.75 0.40
N LEU A 201 18.16 4.42 -0.10
CA LEU A 201 18.25 5.62 -0.93
C LEU A 201 17.66 6.79 -0.16
N ILE A 202 18.31 7.93 -0.28
CA ILE A 202 17.74 9.23 0.05
C ILE A 202 17.20 9.83 -1.25
N LEU A 203 15.94 10.24 -1.20
CA LEU A 203 15.22 10.76 -2.35
C LEU A 203 14.77 12.21 -2.10
N ALA A 204 14.95 13.07 -3.09
CA ALA A 204 14.26 14.34 -3.17
C ALA A 204 12.87 14.08 -3.79
N ALA A 205 11.84 13.90 -2.96
CA ALA A 205 10.48 13.55 -3.39
C ALA A 205 9.43 13.92 -2.34
N ALA A 206 8.27 14.39 -2.80
CA ALA A 206 7.12 14.67 -1.95
C ALA A 206 6.26 13.40 -1.78
N VAL A 207 6.44 12.67 -0.68
CA VAL A 207 5.64 11.48 -0.34
C VAL A 207 4.72 11.75 0.84
N VAL A 208 3.58 11.05 0.86
CA VAL A 208 2.54 11.15 1.89
C VAL A 208 2.14 9.75 2.38
N GLY A 209 1.23 9.68 3.35
CA GLY A 209 0.64 8.40 3.79
C GLY A 209 0.05 7.63 2.61
N GLY A 210 0.17 6.28 2.62
CA GLY A 210 -0.22 5.42 1.51
C GLY A 210 0.82 5.23 0.40
N HIS A 211 1.91 6.03 0.38
CA HIS A 211 3.02 5.85 -0.56
C HIS A 211 4.04 4.78 -0.12
N SER A 212 3.92 4.25 1.10
CA SER A 212 4.72 3.11 1.59
C SER A 212 4.56 1.90 0.70
N GLY A 213 5.66 1.23 0.37
CA GLY A 213 5.69 0.09 -0.53
C GLY A 213 5.71 0.42 -2.03
N ALA A 214 5.65 1.70 -2.39
CA ALA A 214 5.72 2.15 -3.78
C ALA A 214 7.09 1.89 -4.39
N ALA A 215 7.13 1.46 -5.67
CA ALA A 215 8.38 1.32 -6.40
C ALA A 215 9.02 2.69 -6.69
N VAL A 216 10.31 2.80 -6.49
CA VAL A 216 11.14 3.87 -7.05
C VAL A 216 11.73 3.37 -8.35
N VAL A 217 11.50 4.07 -9.47
CA VAL A 217 12.03 3.69 -10.78
C VAL A 217 13.00 4.72 -11.32
N ASP A 218 13.99 4.25 -12.06
CA ASP A 218 14.92 5.09 -12.81
C ASP A 218 14.31 5.62 -14.14
N GLY A 219 15.08 6.39 -14.90
CA GLY A 219 14.67 6.95 -16.19
C GLY A 219 14.36 5.91 -17.28
N ALA A 220 14.75 4.63 -17.09
CA ALA A 220 14.40 3.50 -17.94
C ALA A 220 13.18 2.71 -17.42
N GLY A 221 12.59 3.11 -16.31
CA GLY A 221 11.46 2.43 -15.65
C GLY A 221 11.85 1.14 -14.93
N ARG A 222 13.10 0.97 -14.56
CA ARG A 222 13.57 -0.16 -13.76
C ARG A 222 13.44 0.19 -12.28
N VAL A 223 12.95 -0.75 -11.48
CA VAL A 223 12.82 -0.58 -10.02
C VAL A 223 14.21 -0.55 -9.39
N VAL A 224 14.53 0.53 -8.73
CA VAL A 224 15.80 0.75 -8.04
C VAL A 224 15.64 0.81 -6.52
N GLY A 225 14.39 0.88 -6.03
CA GLY A 225 14.09 0.85 -4.60
C GLY A 225 12.61 0.74 -4.30
N ILE A 226 12.29 0.63 -3.00
CA ILE A 226 10.93 0.56 -2.45
C ILE A 226 10.82 1.60 -1.34
N THR A 227 9.84 2.50 -1.41
CA THR A 227 9.64 3.55 -0.41
C THR A 227 9.17 2.97 0.91
N PHE A 228 9.77 3.37 2.03
CA PHE A 228 9.37 2.92 3.36
C PHE A 228 9.18 4.06 4.37
N SER A 229 9.75 5.23 4.15
CA SER A 229 9.68 6.34 5.11
C SER A 229 9.84 7.71 4.46
N ARG A 230 9.50 8.75 5.21
CA ARG A 230 9.72 10.15 4.85
C ARG A 230 10.11 10.95 6.09
N THR A 231 10.72 12.11 5.91
CA THR A 231 10.94 13.07 7.01
C THR A 231 9.62 13.71 7.44
N ARG A 232 9.48 13.97 8.73
CA ARG A 232 8.38 14.79 9.28
C ARG A 232 8.79 16.26 9.28
N GLY A 233 7.87 17.13 8.87
CA GLY A 233 7.94 18.56 9.20
C GLY A 233 8.86 19.43 8.36
N GLY A 234 9.03 19.20 7.06
CA GLY A 234 9.80 20.18 6.33
C GLY A 234 10.24 19.81 4.91
N SER A 235 11.49 19.41 4.75
CA SER A 235 12.05 19.08 3.43
C SER A 235 11.36 17.87 2.82
N PRO A 236 11.07 17.88 1.51
CA PRO A 236 10.49 16.76 0.80
C PRO A 236 11.54 15.66 0.58
N VAL A 237 11.96 15.04 1.68
CA VAL A 237 12.92 13.93 1.70
C VAL A 237 12.16 12.63 1.98
N ALA A 238 12.40 11.62 1.14
CA ALA A 238 11.89 10.28 1.31
C ALA A 238 13.03 9.27 1.34
N TYR A 239 12.74 8.09 1.86
CA TYR A 239 13.69 6.99 1.94
C TYR A 239 13.12 5.76 1.26
N ALA A 240 13.99 5.03 0.57
CA ALA A 240 13.63 3.76 -0.07
C ALA A 240 14.70 2.71 0.21
N VAL A 241 14.29 1.47 0.43
CA VAL A 241 15.22 0.32 0.45
C VAL A 241 15.67 0.05 -0.96
N GLN A 242 16.95 -0.26 -1.17
CA GLN A 242 17.47 -0.58 -2.50
C GLN A 242 16.89 -1.91 -3.04
N SER A 243 16.71 -2.01 -4.34
CA SER A 243 16.08 -3.15 -5.04
C SER A 243 16.78 -4.48 -4.83
N ASN A 244 18.09 -4.50 -4.52
CA ASN A 244 18.85 -5.73 -4.22
C ASN A 244 18.26 -6.49 -3.00
N ALA A 245 17.73 -5.79 -2.00
CA ALA A 245 17.08 -6.44 -0.86
C ALA A 245 15.81 -7.21 -1.30
N LEU A 246 15.00 -6.63 -2.22
CA LEU A 246 13.86 -7.34 -2.80
C LEU A 246 14.32 -8.55 -3.63
N GLN A 247 15.37 -8.41 -4.44
CA GLN A 247 15.90 -9.55 -5.22
C GLN A 247 16.30 -10.70 -4.29
N SER A 248 17.04 -10.40 -3.22
CA SER A 248 17.42 -11.39 -2.21
C SER A 248 16.22 -12.04 -1.49
N LEU A 249 15.14 -11.28 -1.25
CA LEU A 249 13.93 -11.86 -0.68
C LEU A 249 13.22 -12.76 -1.69
N LEU A 250 13.08 -12.34 -2.96
CA LEU A 250 12.44 -13.12 -4.02
C LEU A 250 13.13 -14.47 -4.27
N GLU A 251 14.45 -14.54 -4.14
CA GLU A 251 15.22 -15.81 -4.25
C GLU A 251 14.88 -16.79 -3.13
N ARG A 252 14.45 -16.30 -1.96
CA ARG A 252 14.09 -17.12 -0.79
C ARG A 252 12.60 -17.42 -0.70
N VAL A 253 11.76 -16.72 -1.48
CA VAL A 253 10.30 -16.90 -1.43
C VAL A 253 9.93 -18.34 -1.76
N GLN A 254 9.24 -18.97 -0.83
CA GLN A 254 8.52 -20.21 -1.06
C GLN A 254 7.04 -19.86 -1.22
N LEU A 255 6.35 -20.42 -2.20
CA LEU A 255 4.93 -20.12 -2.45
C LEU A 255 3.99 -20.67 -1.35
N SER A 256 4.53 -21.11 -0.23
CA SER A 256 3.79 -21.41 1.01
C SER A 256 3.45 -20.11 1.73
N PRO A 257 2.29 -20.03 2.39
CA PRO A 257 1.96 -18.86 3.21
C PRO A 257 3.01 -18.63 4.30
N GLU A 258 3.47 -17.40 4.42
CA GLU A 258 4.33 -16.95 5.51
C GLU A 258 3.51 -16.05 6.46
N GLN A 259 3.83 -16.03 7.73
CA GLN A 259 3.17 -15.14 8.67
C GLN A 259 3.71 -13.72 8.50
N ALA A 260 2.80 -12.77 8.36
CA ALA A 260 3.13 -11.33 8.28
C ALA A 260 3.58 -10.73 9.63
N GLY A 261 3.94 -11.58 10.60
CA GLY A 261 4.31 -11.14 11.93
C GLY A 261 3.15 -10.55 12.73
N PRO A 262 3.42 -9.97 13.92
CA PRO A 262 2.42 -9.24 14.69
C PRO A 262 2.09 -7.90 14.04
N CYS A 263 1.07 -7.22 14.58
CA CYS A 263 0.75 -5.84 14.21
C CYS A 263 1.89 -4.89 14.57
N VAL A 264 2.07 -3.84 13.81
CA VAL A 264 2.94 -2.71 14.15
C VAL A 264 2.12 -1.71 14.99
N GLU A 265 2.61 -1.36 16.20
CA GLU A 265 1.95 -0.41 17.12
C GLU A 265 2.19 1.06 16.71
#